data_27b5d5c5809ad303d14a7e109e43c191
#
_entry.id   27b5d5c5809ad303d14a7e109e43c191
#
_cell.length_a   1.000
_cell.length_b   1.000
_cell.length_c   1.000
_cell.angle_alpha   90.00
_cell.angle_beta   90.00
_cell.angle_gamma   90.00
#
_symmetry.space_group_name_H-M   'P 1'
#
loop_
_entity.id
_entity.type
_entity.pdbx_description
1 polymer ?
#
loop_
_entity_poly.entity_id
_entity_poly.type
_entity_poly.pdbx_seq_one_letter_code
_entity_poly.pdbx_strand_id
1 'polypeptide(L)'
;MKKTVLKKVFTASIAAMTALSVYSGLPTFADDTTATAMANGEVNAKVAINKTLNIAQGITTPNVTFRFTFTPKTGTSSNNAPYEIASTSEANKGYISERTVTYSKDDHETSEQIKKDTGDIFNGVSYDHAGEYVYLVKETPNTYTPIKDKNNQDIDAVRYDTKSYDMHVIVKNKQTSGTYISSVYFKETDKVGAGKVEPSTNTGTYKYDLFDNTYTKDGGKIDPKDPKDPNDPTKDKTDRNKKSVTILKKVDGATADKTKDFRFKLTVTLPKTNASAATPVTQLTVHYGEHNETVNVNGDKVTFAKDFTLKHGQDLTIDNLPAGSHYTLVETGTPGYTASASYTENGVVKSGVAGVQATEYKVENVLVGEKLNDNTITNKFQDVTPTGLLIDNLPFILMIGLGLAGFVVLSKKRRQA
;
A
#
# COMPACT_ATOMS: atom_id res chain seq x y z
N MET A 1 41.43 27.70 -20.08
CA MET A 1 41.77 26.52 -20.92
C MET A 1 40.79 25.33 -20.76
N LYS A 2 40.05 25.15 -19.66
CA LYS A 2 39.16 23.98 -19.49
C LYS A 2 37.77 24.05 -20.23
N LYS A 3 37.29 25.25 -20.56
CA LYS A 3 36.00 25.41 -21.28
C LYS A 3 36.05 25.12 -22.79
N THR A 4 37.21 25.27 -23.40
CA THR A 4 37.38 25.08 -24.86
C THR A 4 37.52 23.60 -25.23
N VAL A 5 38.08 22.78 -24.35
CA VAL A 5 38.26 21.34 -24.59
C VAL A 5 36.91 20.61 -24.47
N LEU A 6 36.04 21.03 -23.51
CA LEU A 6 34.73 20.41 -23.34
C LEU A 6 33.81 20.68 -24.55
N LYS A 7 33.86 21.90 -25.13
CA LYS A 7 33.12 22.22 -26.36
C LYS A 7 33.60 21.42 -27.58
N LYS A 8 34.87 21.11 -27.68
CA LYS A 8 35.43 20.33 -28.82
C LYS A 8 35.06 18.85 -28.73
N VAL A 9 34.96 18.27 -27.51
CA VAL A 9 34.54 16.89 -27.34
C VAL A 9 33.06 16.72 -27.61
N PHE A 10 32.21 17.69 -27.19
CA PHE A 10 30.78 17.67 -27.47
C PHE A 10 30.47 17.86 -28.96
N THR A 11 31.20 18.73 -29.66
CA THR A 11 30.99 18.96 -31.09
C THR A 11 31.49 17.78 -31.96
N ALA A 12 32.51 17.05 -31.52
CA ALA A 12 33.02 15.88 -32.23
C ALA A 12 32.05 14.66 -32.08
N SER A 13 31.39 14.49 -30.92
CA SER A 13 30.40 13.43 -30.74
C SER A 13 29.10 13.69 -31.51
N ILE A 14 28.66 14.94 -31.62
CA ILE A 14 27.47 15.30 -32.43
C ILE A 14 27.77 15.18 -33.94
N ALA A 15 28.96 15.54 -34.37
CA ALA A 15 29.37 15.39 -35.78
C ALA A 15 29.53 13.93 -36.20
N ALA A 16 29.95 13.04 -35.30
CA ALA A 16 30.04 11.60 -35.58
C ALA A 16 28.64 10.95 -35.69
N MET A 17 27.65 11.43 -34.92
CA MET A 17 26.26 10.92 -35.04
C MET A 17 25.55 11.41 -36.30
N THR A 18 25.79 12.66 -36.72
CA THR A 18 25.21 13.19 -37.97
C THR A 18 25.82 12.58 -39.22
N ALA A 19 27.11 12.22 -39.22
CA ALA A 19 27.76 11.57 -40.37
C ALA A 19 27.27 10.15 -40.63
N LEU A 20 26.81 9.40 -39.58
CA LEU A 20 26.27 8.05 -39.72
C LEU A 20 24.86 8.05 -40.27
N SER A 21 24.11 9.15 -40.10
CA SER A 21 22.69 9.25 -40.58
C SER A 21 22.56 9.61 -42.05
N VAL A 22 23.58 10.22 -42.67
CA VAL A 22 23.54 10.64 -44.07
C VAL A 22 23.77 9.48 -45.05
N TYR A 23 24.38 8.38 -44.57
CA TYR A 23 24.72 7.25 -45.48
C TYR A 23 23.62 6.18 -45.62
N SER A 24 22.54 6.26 -44.82
CA SER A 24 21.53 5.20 -44.79
C SER A 24 20.15 5.56 -45.33
N GLY A 25 19.92 6.81 -45.81
CA GLY A 25 18.60 7.24 -46.33
C GLY A 25 17.44 7.14 -45.32
N LEU A 26 17.73 6.83 -44.04
CA LEU A 26 16.74 6.75 -42.98
C LEU A 26 16.53 8.13 -42.36
N PRO A 27 15.30 8.46 -41.98
CA PRO A 27 14.99 9.74 -41.37
C PRO A 27 15.87 9.97 -40.14
N THR A 28 16.54 11.12 -40.08
CA THR A 28 17.19 11.60 -38.89
C THR A 28 16.12 11.91 -37.86
N PHE A 29 15.94 11.05 -36.87
CA PHE A 29 15.18 11.42 -35.68
C PHE A 29 16.03 12.40 -34.85
N ALA A 30 16.15 13.63 -35.36
CA ALA A 30 16.79 14.73 -34.66
C ALA A 30 15.75 15.33 -33.72
N ASP A 31 15.46 14.66 -32.63
CA ASP A 31 15.06 15.27 -31.37
C ASP A 31 14.86 14.16 -30.34
N ASP A 32 15.54 14.29 -29.22
CA ASP A 32 15.38 13.46 -28.05
C ASP A 32 16.06 12.08 -28.11
N THR A 33 17.39 12.08 -28.03
CA THR A 33 18.22 10.86 -27.97
C THR A 33 18.13 10.13 -26.61
N THR A 34 17.52 10.73 -25.59
CA THR A 34 17.46 10.19 -24.22
C THR A 34 16.34 9.19 -24.05
N ALA A 35 15.20 9.35 -24.72
CA ALA A 35 14.02 8.49 -24.62
C ALA A 35 14.04 7.24 -25.52
N THR A 36 15.20 6.89 -26.09
CA THR A 36 15.32 5.81 -27.08
C THR A 36 16.38 4.79 -26.63
N ALA A 37 15.97 3.52 -26.55
CA ALA A 37 16.91 2.42 -26.38
C ALA A 37 17.79 2.28 -27.64
N MET A 38 19.10 2.27 -27.49
CA MET A 38 20.03 2.19 -28.61
C MET A 38 20.93 0.96 -28.53
N ALA A 39 21.21 0.40 -29.69
CA ALA A 39 22.13 -0.72 -29.83
C ALA A 39 23.59 -0.28 -29.66
N ASN A 40 24.40 -1.15 -29.11
CA ASN A 40 25.86 -1.03 -29.09
C ASN A 40 26.43 -1.76 -30.33
N GLY A 41 26.93 -0.99 -31.31
CA GLY A 41 27.41 -1.55 -32.57
C GLY A 41 26.28 -2.19 -33.40
N GLU A 42 26.53 -3.37 -33.99
CA GLU A 42 25.55 -4.11 -34.77
C GLU A 42 24.86 -5.25 -33.97
N VAL A 43 24.74 -5.06 -32.66
CA VAL A 43 24.06 -5.97 -31.75
C VAL A 43 22.67 -5.40 -31.45
N ASN A 44 21.66 -6.25 -31.30
CA ASN A 44 20.30 -5.81 -31.00
C ASN A 44 20.22 -4.95 -29.73
N ALA A 45 19.51 -3.84 -29.80
CA ALA A 45 19.07 -3.11 -28.61
C ALA A 45 18.19 -4.02 -27.76
N LYS A 46 18.41 -4.02 -26.44
CA LYS A 46 17.64 -4.82 -25.47
C LYS A 46 16.66 -3.94 -24.72
N VAL A 47 15.43 -4.39 -24.63
CA VAL A 47 14.34 -3.64 -24.00
C VAL A 47 13.52 -4.54 -23.10
N ALA A 48 13.16 -4.03 -21.91
CA ALA A 48 12.22 -4.66 -21.01
C ALA A 48 11.10 -3.68 -20.62
N ILE A 49 9.94 -4.21 -20.36
CA ILE A 49 8.80 -3.48 -19.80
C ILE A 49 8.81 -3.70 -18.29
N ASN A 50 8.95 -2.61 -17.54
CA ASN A 50 8.72 -2.63 -16.11
C ASN A 50 7.23 -2.62 -15.83
N LYS A 51 6.83 -3.50 -14.93
CA LYS A 51 5.50 -3.55 -14.35
C LYS A 51 5.56 -3.13 -12.89
N THR A 52 4.77 -2.12 -12.53
CA THR A 52 4.59 -1.71 -11.14
C THR A 52 3.27 -2.27 -10.61
N LEU A 53 3.32 -2.92 -9.46
CA LEU A 53 2.16 -3.25 -8.65
C LEU A 53 2.17 -2.34 -7.42
N ASN A 54 1.22 -1.40 -7.37
CA ASN A 54 0.98 -0.58 -6.18
C ASN A 54 0.19 -1.42 -5.18
N ILE A 55 0.74 -1.60 -3.99
CA ILE A 55 0.19 -2.43 -2.92
C ILE A 55 0.52 -1.80 -1.58
N ALA A 56 -0.48 -1.65 -0.71
CA ALA A 56 -0.28 -1.02 0.58
C ALA A 56 0.44 -1.94 1.58
N GLN A 57 1.01 -1.35 2.61
CA GLN A 57 1.65 -2.05 3.70
C GLN A 57 0.67 -2.98 4.43
N GLY A 58 1.15 -4.11 4.94
CA GLY A 58 0.33 -5.07 5.69
C GLY A 58 -0.60 -5.93 4.86
N ILE A 59 -0.39 -5.97 3.54
CA ILE A 59 -1.09 -6.84 2.59
C ILE A 59 -0.12 -7.90 2.06
N THR A 60 -0.55 -9.14 2.00
CA THR A 60 0.18 -10.20 1.30
C THR A 60 0.02 -10.03 -0.21
N THR A 61 1.14 -10.05 -0.92
CA THR A 61 1.14 -9.92 -2.39
C THR A 61 0.33 -11.05 -3.03
N PRO A 62 -0.60 -10.73 -3.95
CA PRO A 62 -1.40 -11.75 -4.60
C PRO A 62 -0.57 -12.59 -5.58
N ASN A 63 -0.98 -13.85 -5.78
CA ASN A 63 -0.48 -14.64 -6.90
C ASN A 63 -1.18 -14.17 -8.17
N VAL A 64 -0.48 -13.41 -9.01
CA VAL A 64 -1.03 -12.86 -10.25
C VAL A 64 0.03 -12.79 -11.34
N THR A 65 -0.38 -13.08 -12.59
CA THR A 65 0.46 -12.94 -13.78
C THR A 65 -0.15 -11.89 -14.69
N PHE A 66 0.54 -10.78 -14.88
CA PHE A 66 0.19 -9.76 -15.86
C PHE A 66 0.80 -10.13 -17.21
N ARG A 67 0.05 -9.86 -18.29
CA ARG A 67 0.37 -10.28 -19.65
C ARG A 67 0.40 -9.08 -20.57
N PHE A 68 1.41 -9.01 -21.43
CA PHE A 68 1.61 -7.94 -22.40
C PHE A 68 1.60 -8.48 -23.80
N THR A 69 0.74 -7.94 -24.64
CA THR A 69 0.58 -8.31 -26.06
C THR A 69 1.23 -7.28 -26.96
N PHE A 70 1.74 -7.74 -28.08
CA PHE A 70 2.42 -6.94 -29.11
C PHE A 70 1.72 -7.18 -30.45
N THR A 71 0.85 -6.26 -30.85
CA THR A 71 0.11 -6.39 -32.10
C THR A 71 0.76 -5.51 -33.17
N PRO A 72 1.23 -6.08 -34.30
CA PRO A 72 1.78 -5.30 -35.40
C PRO A 72 0.79 -4.25 -35.91
N LYS A 73 1.29 -3.05 -36.20
CA LYS A 73 0.52 -1.95 -36.76
C LYS A 73 0.97 -1.66 -38.20
N THR A 74 0.02 -1.36 -39.05
CA THR A 74 0.25 -0.77 -40.36
C THR A 74 0.11 0.74 -40.28
N GLY A 75 0.78 1.49 -41.14
CA GLY A 75 0.73 2.95 -41.17
C GLY A 75 1.93 3.55 -41.87
N THR A 76 2.14 4.82 -41.62
CA THR A 76 3.29 5.58 -42.17
C THR A 76 3.97 6.34 -41.06
N SER A 77 5.29 6.47 -41.17
CA SER A 77 6.12 7.31 -40.32
C SER A 77 5.83 8.80 -40.56
N SER A 78 6.40 9.65 -39.70
CA SER A 78 6.32 11.11 -39.86
C SER A 78 6.84 11.63 -41.22
N ASN A 79 7.65 10.85 -41.92
CA ASN A 79 8.21 11.15 -43.23
C ASN A 79 7.43 10.48 -44.39
N ASN A 80 6.20 10.03 -44.10
CA ASN A 80 5.33 9.30 -45.08
C ASN A 80 5.94 7.98 -45.60
N ALA A 81 7.00 7.44 -44.98
CA ALA A 81 7.49 6.11 -45.31
C ALA A 81 6.56 5.07 -44.66
N PRO A 82 6.11 4.03 -45.39
CA PRO A 82 5.28 2.98 -44.78
C PRO A 82 6.07 2.23 -43.70
N TYR A 83 5.35 1.78 -42.65
CA TYR A 83 5.92 0.86 -41.68
C TYR A 83 6.13 -0.51 -42.32
N GLU A 84 7.21 -1.19 -41.93
CA GLU A 84 7.39 -2.59 -42.25
C GLU A 84 6.35 -3.43 -41.53
N ILE A 85 5.85 -4.47 -42.19
CA ILE A 85 4.83 -5.32 -41.60
C ILE A 85 5.46 -6.47 -40.84
N ALA A 86 5.36 -6.42 -39.52
CA ALA A 86 5.78 -7.53 -38.67
C ALA A 86 4.78 -8.70 -38.74
N SER A 87 5.27 -9.91 -38.52
CA SER A 87 4.42 -11.09 -38.50
C SER A 87 3.52 -11.16 -37.27
N THR A 88 2.37 -11.78 -37.42
CA THR A 88 1.48 -12.18 -36.32
C THR A 88 1.65 -13.63 -35.89
N SER A 89 2.61 -14.35 -36.47
CA SER A 89 2.84 -15.78 -36.25
C SER A 89 4.28 -16.06 -35.82
N GLU A 90 4.46 -16.95 -34.84
CA GLU A 90 5.78 -17.39 -34.33
C GLU A 90 6.72 -17.95 -35.41
N ALA A 91 6.16 -18.52 -36.46
CA ALA A 91 6.92 -19.05 -37.60
C ALA A 91 7.62 -17.98 -38.42
N ASN A 92 7.25 -16.71 -38.29
CA ASN A 92 7.68 -15.63 -39.17
C ASN A 92 8.43 -14.54 -38.38
N LYS A 93 9.24 -13.80 -39.14
CA LYS A 93 10.09 -12.73 -38.61
C LYS A 93 9.32 -11.52 -38.11
N GLY A 94 9.84 -10.87 -37.04
CA GLY A 94 9.19 -9.75 -36.41
C GLY A 94 8.06 -10.13 -35.44
N TYR A 95 7.78 -11.42 -35.23
CA TYR A 95 6.81 -11.86 -34.24
C TYR A 95 7.38 -11.66 -32.83
N ILE A 96 6.65 -10.98 -31.98
CA ILE A 96 6.95 -10.85 -30.53
C ILE A 96 5.84 -11.59 -29.78
N SER A 97 6.20 -12.68 -29.12
CA SER A 97 5.27 -13.45 -28.30
C SER A 97 4.85 -12.65 -27.06
N GLU A 98 3.72 -13.00 -26.48
CA GLU A 98 3.27 -12.45 -25.19
C GLU A 98 4.40 -12.48 -24.16
N ARG A 99 4.57 -11.40 -23.40
CA ARG A 99 5.48 -11.32 -22.26
C ARG A 99 4.68 -11.25 -20.98
N THR A 100 5.23 -11.83 -19.92
CA THR A 100 4.55 -11.93 -18.63
C THR A 100 5.40 -11.42 -17.49
N VAL A 101 4.73 -10.87 -16.47
CA VAL A 101 5.33 -10.56 -15.17
C VAL A 101 4.47 -11.18 -14.08
N THR A 102 5.06 -12.04 -13.26
CA THR A 102 4.36 -12.77 -12.21
C THR A 102 4.75 -12.22 -10.84
N TYR A 103 3.75 -11.97 -10.01
CA TYR A 103 3.87 -11.62 -8.61
C TYR A 103 3.38 -12.78 -7.74
N SER A 104 3.96 -12.93 -6.56
CA SER A 104 3.65 -13.98 -5.60
C SER A 104 3.73 -13.45 -4.17
N LYS A 105 3.28 -14.24 -3.21
CA LYS A 105 3.36 -13.92 -1.77
C LYS A 105 4.80 -13.68 -1.26
N ASP A 106 5.80 -14.13 -1.99
CA ASP A 106 7.22 -13.97 -1.61
C ASP A 106 7.79 -12.63 -2.08
N ASP A 107 7.05 -11.89 -2.89
CA ASP A 107 7.41 -10.54 -3.29
C ASP A 107 6.92 -9.55 -2.20
N HIS A 108 7.82 -8.71 -1.72
CA HIS A 108 7.53 -7.73 -0.67
C HIS A 108 7.57 -6.31 -1.21
N GLU A 109 6.63 -5.50 -0.75
CA GLU A 109 6.56 -4.10 -1.14
C GLU A 109 7.75 -3.30 -0.57
N THR A 110 8.14 -2.27 -1.32
CA THR A 110 9.03 -1.21 -0.86
C THR A 110 8.38 0.11 -1.20
N SER A 111 8.08 0.92 -0.19
CA SER A 111 7.37 2.19 -0.36
C SER A 111 6.02 2.02 -1.08
N GLU A 112 5.25 1.00 -0.69
CA GLU A 112 3.93 0.65 -1.25
C GLU A 112 3.95 0.27 -2.75
N GLN A 113 5.07 -0.22 -3.25
CA GLN A 113 5.23 -0.66 -4.63
C GLN A 113 6.08 -1.93 -4.73
N ILE A 114 5.77 -2.76 -5.73
CA ILE A 114 6.62 -3.87 -6.16
C ILE A 114 6.87 -3.68 -7.65
N LYS A 115 8.14 -3.60 -8.07
CA LYS A 115 8.53 -3.46 -9.48
C LYS A 115 9.21 -4.73 -9.97
N LYS A 116 8.75 -5.22 -11.11
CA LYS A 116 9.35 -6.35 -11.84
C LYS A 116 9.37 -6.04 -13.32
N ASP A 117 10.16 -6.76 -14.10
CA ASP A 117 10.24 -6.54 -15.55
C ASP A 117 10.03 -7.84 -16.35
N THR A 118 9.78 -7.69 -17.63
CA THR A 118 9.52 -8.80 -18.56
C THR A 118 10.78 -9.57 -18.98
N GLY A 119 11.96 -9.09 -18.60
CA GLY A 119 13.17 -9.44 -19.33
C GLY A 119 13.18 -8.82 -20.73
N ASP A 120 14.21 -9.14 -21.52
CA ASP A 120 14.34 -8.62 -22.89
C ASP A 120 13.20 -9.13 -23.77
N ILE A 121 12.34 -8.20 -24.23
CA ILE A 121 11.19 -8.53 -25.08
C ILE A 121 11.59 -9.03 -26.47
N PHE A 122 12.81 -8.72 -26.94
CA PHE A 122 13.34 -9.14 -28.23
C PHE A 122 14.14 -10.45 -28.18
N ASN A 123 14.18 -11.11 -27.03
CA ASN A 123 14.84 -12.40 -26.96
C ASN A 123 14.18 -13.41 -27.93
N GLY A 124 14.98 -13.94 -28.86
CA GLY A 124 14.50 -14.84 -29.93
C GLY A 124 13.81 -14.16 -31.11
N VAL A 125 13.69 -12.82 -31.12
CA VAL A 125 13.06 -12.07 -32.23
C VAL A 125 14.13 -11.67 -33.26
N SER A 126 13.80 -11.84 -34.55
CA SER A 126 14.63 -11.39 -35.67
C SER A 126 13.77 -10.75 -36.74
N TYR A 127 14.37 -9.94 -37.61
CA TYR A 127 13.71 -9.23 -38.72
C TYR A 127 14.43 -9.55 -40.01
N ASP A 128 13.67 -9.69 -41.13
CA ASP A 128 14.25 -9.97 -42.45
C ASP A 128 14.72 -8.74 -43.18
N HIS A 129 14.06 -7.60 -42.90
CA HIS A 129 14.31 -6.34 -43.60
C HIS A 129 14.64 -5.21 -42.64
N ALA A 130 15.47 -4.28 -43.08
CA ALA A 130 15.67 -3.01 -42.38
C ALA A 130 14.43 -2.13 -42.64
N GLY A 131 14.04 -1.37 -41.59
CA GLY A 131 12.90 -0.48 -41.64
C GLY A 131 12.38 -0.13 -40.25
N GLU A 132 11.25 0.53 -40.19
CA GLU A 132 10.54 0.86 -38.97
C GLU A 132 9.34 -0.08 -38.80
N TYR A 133 9.34 -0.88 -37.74
CA TYR A 133 8.24 -1.75 -37.33
C TYR A 133 7.54 -1.14 -36.13
N VAL A 134 6.20 -1.13 -36.15
CA VAL A 134 5.42 -0.56 -35.06
C VAL A 134 4.47 -1.61 -34.49
N TYR A 135 4.42 -1.67 -33.15
CA TYR A 135 3.54 -2.59 -32.42
C TYR A 135 2.68 -1.81 -31.45
N LEU A 136 1.38 -2.14 -31.42
CA LEU A 136 0.51 -1.75 -30.32
C LEU A 136 0.79 -2.65 -29.12
N VAL A 137 1.25 -2.06 -28.02
CA VAL A 137 1.54 -2.76 -26.76
C VAL A 137 0.42 -2.49 -25.78
N LYS A 138 -0.17 -3.56 -25.26
CA LYS A 138 -1.26 -3.51 -24.28
C LYS A 138 -1.04 -4.52 -23.16
N GLU A 139 -1.52 -4.18 -21.98
CA GLU A 139 -1.72 -5.14 -20.90
C GLU A 139 -3.07 -5.85 -21.09
N THR A 140 -3.10 -7.17 -20.90
CA THR A 140 -4.34 -7.95 -20.90
C THR A 140 -5.08 -7.75 -19.58
N PRO A 141 -6.30 -7.22 -19.58
CA PRO A 141 -7.05 -7.00 -18.34
C PRO A 141 -7.58 -8.32 -17.76
N ASN A 142 -8.06 -8.26 -16.53
CA ASN A 142 -8.79 -9.34 -15.83
C ASN A 142 -8.01 -10.67 -15.70
N THR A 143 -6.68 -10.59 -15.53
CA THR A 143 -5.86 -11.78 -15.29
C THR A 143 -5.87 -12.21 -13.81
N TYR A 144 -6.43 -11.41 -12.92
CA TYR A 144 -6.62 -11.69 -11.51
C TYR A 144 -8.06 -12.08 -11.20
N THR A 145 -8.25 -13.10 -10.36
CA THR A 145 -9.56 -13.46 -9.83
C THR A 145 -9.63 -13.03 -8.37
N PRO A 146 -10.55 -12.12 -8.00
CA PRO A 146 -10.70 -11.65 -6.63
C PRO A 146 -11.04 -12.78 -5.64
N ILE A 147 -10.53 -12.65 -4.42
CA ILE A 147 -10.87 -13.50 -3.30
C ILE A 147 -12.25 -13.09 -2.79
N LYS A 148 -13.08 -14.08 -2.50
CA LYS A 148 -14.44 -13.84 -2.01
C LYS A 148 -14.59 -14.22 -0.54
N ASP A 149 -15.39 -13.45 0.18
CA ASP A 149 -15.83 -13.81 1.53
C ASP A 149 -16.90 -14.93 1.49
N LYS A 150 -17.36 -15.39 2.66
CA LYS A 150 -18.41 -16.41 2.77
C LYS A 150 -19.77 -15.99 2.18
N ASN A 151 -20.00 -14.68 1.98
CA ASN A 151 -21.19 -14.14 1.35
C ASN A 151 -21.01 -13.92 -0.15
N ASN A 152 -19.93 -14.46 -0.75
CA ASN A 152 -19.57 -14.33 -2.16
C ASN A 152 -19.26 -12.88 -2.59
N GLN A 153 -18.84 -12.02 -1.64
CA GLN A 153 -18.41 -10.65 -1.93
C GLN A 153 -16.90 -10.60 -2.09
N ASP A 154 -16.42 -9.83 -3.06
CA ASP A 154 -15.00 -9.63 -3.26
C ASP A 154 -14.40 -8.85 -2.08
N ILE A 155 -13.30 -9.35 -1.52
CA ILE A 155 -12.56 -8.70 -0.42
C ILE A 155 -11.24 -8.08 -0.88
N ASP A 156 -10.92 -8.23 -2.15
CA ASP A 156 -9.77 -7.63 -2.79
C ASP A 156 -10.04 -7.37 -4.27
N ALA A 157 -9.21 -6.54 -4.88
CA ALA A 157 -9.33 -6.21 -6.29
C ALA A 157 -8.01 -5.73 -6.89
N VAL A 158 -7.85 -5.94 -8.19
CA VAL A 158 -6.80 -5.31 -9.01
C VAL A 158 -7.45 -4.29 -9.94
N ARG A 159 -7.00 -3.04 -9.88
CA ARG A 159 -7.26 -2.06 -10.93
C ARG A 159 -6.14 -2.13 -11.95
N TYR A 160 -6.48 -2.41 -13.18
CA TYR A 160 -5.55 -2.50 -14.30
C TYR A 160 -5.28 -1.14 -14.91
N ASP A 161 -4.04 -0.94 -15.38
CA ASP A 161 -3.71 0.18 -16.24
C ASP A 161 -4.43 0.00 -17.59
N THR A 162 -5.04 1.06 -18.09
CA THR A 162 -5.77 1.04 -19.36
C THR A 162 -5.00 1.67 -20.51
N LYS A 163 -3.78 2.15 -20.25
CA LYS A 163 -2.93 2.75 -21.27
C LYS A 163 -2.53 1.73 -22.32
N SER A 164 -2.21 2.24 -23.49
CA SER A 164 -1.58 1.48 -24.56
C SER A 164 -0.45 2.30 -25.17
N TYR A 165 0.51 1.61 -25.76
CA TYR A 165 1.70 2.25 -26.28
C TYR A 165 1.98 1.77 -27.70
N ASP A 166 2.39 2.69 -28.58
CA ASP A 166 3.00 2.37 -29.83
C ASP A 166 4.52 2.21 -29.62
N MET A 167 5.00 0.98 -29.77
CA MET A 167 6.40 0.65 -29.72
C MET A 167 6.98 0.68 -31.13
N HIS A 168 7.93 1.58 -31.35
CA HIS A 168 8.63 1.75 -32.60
C HIS A 168 9.99 1.03 -32.53
N VAL A 169 10.21 0.10 -33.45
CA VAL A 169 11.42 -0.70 -33.57
C VAL A 169 12.13 -0.34 -34.88
N ILE A 170 13.30 0.24 -34.76
CA ILE A 170 14.11 0.61 -35.93
C ILE A 170 15.13 -0.49 -36.18
N VAL A 171 15.00 -1.13 -37.32
CA VAL A 171 15.87 -2.23 -37.77
C VAL A 171 16.80 -1.71 -38.86
N LYS A 172 18.07 -2.05 -38.77
CA LYS A 172 19.11 -1.72 -39.79
C LYS A 172 19.78 -2.97 -40.32
N ASN A 173 20.34 -2.86 -41.53
CA ASN A 173 21.19 -3.88 -42.13
C ASN A 173 22.57 -3.87 -41.42
N LYS A 174 23.12 -5.05 -41.18
CA LYS A 174 24.52 -5.21 -40.77
C LYS A 174 25.45 -5.00 -41.96
N GLN A 175 26.69 -4.63 -41.69
CA GLN A 175 27.72 -4.48 -42.74
C GLN A 175 28.04 -5.81 -43.45
N THR A 176 27.94 -6.92 -42.71
CA THR A 176 28.24 -8.28 -43.26
C THR A 176 27.04 -8.91 -43.92
N SER A 177 26.04 -9.28 -43.15
CA SER A 177 24.75 -9.81 -43.62
C SER A 177 23.74 -9.84 -42.48
N GLY A 178 22.45 -9.79 -42.82
CA GLY A 178 21.33 -9.80 -41.88
C GLY A 178 21.03 -8.43 -41.31
N THR A 179 20.20 -8.41 -40.29
CA THR A 179 19.66 -7.19 -39.68
C THR A 179 19.97 -7.14 -38.18
N TYR A 180 19.77 -5.97 -37.57
CA TYR A 180 19.81 -5.80 -36.12
C TYR A 180 18.86 -4.68 -35.69
N ILE A 181 18.33 -4.78 -34.49
CA ILE A 181 17.49 -3.75 -33.87
C ILE A 181 18.43 -2.62 -33.41
N SER A 182 18.42 -1.50 -34.16
CA SER A 182 19.33 -0.38 -33.87
C SER A 182 18.78 0.52 -32.76
N SER A 183 17.47 0.70 -32.67
CA SER A 183 16.84 1.51 -31.61
C SER A 183 15.37 1.14 -31.40
N VAL A 184 14.87 1.43 -30.21
CA VAL A 184 13.47 1.22 -29.82
C VAL A 184 13.01 2.38 -28.95
N TYR A 185 11.79 2.84 -29.17
CA TYR A 185 11.13 3.82 -28.32
C TYR A 185 9.62 3.57 -28.23
N PHE A 186 8.99 4.14 -27.21
CA PHE A 186 7.56 4.04 -26.96
C PHE A 186 6.90 5.42 -27.01
N LYS A 187 5.66 5.46 -27.48
CA LYS A 187 4.76 6.61 -27.38
C LYS A 187 3.42 6.14 -26.86
N GLU A 188 2.78 6.92 -25.98
CA GLU A 188 1.41 6.60 -25.56
C GLU A 188 0.46 6.71 -26.77
N THR A 189 -0.28 5.64 -27.03
CA THR A 189 -1.18 5.57 -28.20
C THR A 189 -2.32 6.57 -28.03
N ASP A 190 -2.77 7.14 -29.16
CA ASP A 190 -3.92 8.05 -29.24
C ASP A 190 -3.81 9.35 -28.42
N LYS A 191 -2.64 9.64 -27.89
CA LYS A 191 -2.36 10.90 -27.19
C LYS A 191 -1.70 11.88 -28.16
N VAL A 192 -2.47 12.86 -28.61
CA VAL A 192 -1.95 13.90 -29.51
C VAL A 192 -0.81 14.66 -28.85
N GLY A 193 0.35 14.72 -29.53
CA GLY A 193 1.54 15.38 -29.00
C GLY A 193 2.27 14.59 -27.90
N ALA A 194 1.98 13.29 -27.72
CA ALA A 194 2.74 12.45 -26.80
C ALA A 194 4.22 12.44 -27.20
N GLY A 195 5.08 12.81 -26.27
CA GLY A 195 6.52 12.60 -26.37
C GLY A 195 6.88 11.13 -26.29
N LYS A 196 8.14 10.81 -26.51
CA LYS A 196 8.67 9.48 -26.23
C LYS A 196 8.64 9.23 -24.70
N VAL A 197 8.38 7.99 -24.32
CA VAL A 197 8.50 7.58 -22.92
C VAL A 197 9.98 7.44 -22.56
N GLU A 198 10.40 8.07 -21.47
CA GLU A 198 11.78 7.96 -20.97
C GLU A 198 12.01 6.58 -20.34
N PRO A 199 13.14 5.91 -20.62
CA PRO A 199 13.49 4.69 -19.93
C PRO A 199 13.95 4.98 -18.50
N SER A 200 13.51 4.17 -17.55
CA SER A 200 13.96 4.22 -16.15
C SER A 200 15.40 3.67 -15.97
N THR A 201 15.87 2.86 -16.94
CA THR A 201 17.24 2.34 -17.03
C THR A 201 17.70 2.48 -18.46
N ASN A 202 18.86 3.11 -18.67
CA ASN A 202 19.41 3.46 -19.99
C ASN A 202 20.77 2.83 -20.30
N THR A 203 21.14 1.78 -19.58
CA THR A 203 22.38 1.01 -19.80
C THR A 203 22.08 -0.48 -19.83
N GLY A 204 22.68 -1.19 -20.77
CA GLY A 204 22.47 -2.63 -20.96
C GLY A 204 21.09 -2.95 -21.53
N THR A 205 20.13 -3.39 -20.70
CA THR A 205 18.74 -3.53 -21.08
C THR A 205 17.99 -2.28 -20.68
N TYR A 206 17.40 -1.57 -21.65
CA TYR A 206 16.59 -0.39 -21.41
C TYR A 206 15.24 -0.79 -20.84
N LYS A 207 14.89 -0.24 -19.67
CA LYS A 207 13.64 -0.57 -18.97
C LYS A 207 12.67 0.61 -19.01
N TYR A 208 11.44 0.35 -19.40
CA TYR A 208 10.40 1.36 -19.52
C TYR A 208 9.28 1.10 -18.52
N ASP A 209 8.96 2.09 -17.69
CA ASP A 209 7.84 2.06 -16.73
C ASP A 209 6.54 2.38 -17.52
N LEU A 210 5.87 1.36 -18.05
CA LEU A 210 4.71 1.55 -18.92
C LEU A 210 3.38 1.32 -18.20
N PHE A 211 3.29 0.32 -17.33
CA PHE A 211 2.01 -0.13 -16.78
C PHE A 211 2.05 -0.20 -15.25
N ASP A 212 1.06 0.48 -14.62
CA ASP A 212 0.90 0.55 -13.18
C ASP A 212 -0.46 -0.03 -12.77
N ASN A 213 -0.45 -1.16 -12.09
CA ASN A 213 -1.67 -1.70 -11.49
C ASN A 213 -1.73 -1.40 -10.01
N THR A 214 -2.93 -1.37 -9.46
CA THR A 214 -3.13 -1.19 -8.03
C THR A 214 -3.90 -2.38 -7.46
N TYR A 215 -3.31 -3.05 -6.49
CA TYR A 215 -3.97 -4.09 -5.71
C TYR A 215 -4.43 -3.53 -4.38
N THR A 216 -5.68 -3.74 -4.06
CA THR A 216 -6.30 -3.34 -2.80
C THR A 216 -7.00 -4.51 -2.15
N LYS A 217 -7.10 -4.47 -0.82
CA LYS A 217 -7.74 -5.51 -0.02
C LYS A 217 -8.46 -4.88 1.16
N ASP A 218 -9.55 -5.49 1.58
CA ASP A 218 -10.27 -5.10 2.79
C ASP A 218 -9.40 -5.33 4.03
N GLY A 219 -9.40 -4.35 4.93
CA GLY A 219 -8.66 -4.44 6.18
C GLY A 219 -9.36 -5.29 7.23
N GLY A 220 -8.56 -5.98 8.08
CA GLY A 220 -9.06 -6.67 9.26
C GLY A 220 -9.94 -7.89 9.02
N LYS A 221 -9.96 -8.47 7.83
CA LYS A 221 -10.90 -9.55 7.47
C LYS A 221 -10.36 -10.97 7.73
N ILE A 222 -9.06 -11.13 8.02
CA ILE A 222 -8.42 -12.42 8.23
C ILE A 222 -8.15 -12.65 9.71
N ASP A 223 -8.66 -13.76 10.27
CA ASP A 223 -8.38 -14.14 11.66
C ASP A 223 -6.97 -14.70 11.79
N PRO A 224 -6.08 -14.07 12.60
CA PRO A 224 -4.74 -14.58 12.82
C PRO A 224 -4.70 -15.91 13.61
N LYS A 225 -5.78 -16.27 14.31
CA LYS A 225 -5.91 -17.57 15.00
C LYS A 225 -6.22 -18.71 14.06
N ASP A 226 -6.71 -18.40 12.87
CA ASP A 226 -6.93 -19.35 11.78
C ASP A 226 -6.27 -18.79 10.51
N PRO A 227 -4.93 -18.80 10.45
CA PRO A 227 -4.15 -18.18 9.39
C PRO A 227 -4.22 -18.99 8.11
N LYS A 228 -5.39 -19.03 7.49
CA LYS A 228 -5.54 -19.61 6.16
C LYS A 228 -4.93 -18.67 5.13
N ASP A 229 -4.31 -19.26 4.10
CA ASP A 229 -3.72 -18.48 3.01
C ASP A 229 -4.81 -17.61 2.36
N PRO A 230 -4.71 -16.27 2.40
CA PRO A 230 -5.70 -15.39 1.78
C PRO A 230 -5.83 -15.61 0.27
N ASN A 231 -4.83 -16.23 -0.36
CA ASN A 231 -4.83 -16.56 -1.77
C ASN A 231 -5.38 -17.96 -2.06
N ASP A 232 -5.79 -18.73 -1.04
CA ASP A 232 -6.43 -20.04 -1.21
C ASP A 232 -7.95 -19.91 -1.06
N PRO A 233 -8.71 -19.87 -2.16
CA PRO A 233 -10.17 -19.71 -2.12
C PRO A 233 -10.90 -20.91 -1.54
N THR A 234 -10.23 -22.05 -1.33
CA THR A 234 -10.85 -23.26 -0.78
C THR A 234 -10.91 -23.28 0.73
N LYS A 235 -10.17 -22.38 1.40
CA LYS A 235 -10.16 -22.27 2.86
C LYS A 235 -11.24 -21.35 3.35
N ASP A 236 -11.82 -21.70 4.50
CA ASP A 236 -12.83 -20.87 5.15
C ASP A 236 -12.34 -19.45 5.37
N LYS A 237 -13.10 -18.50 4.91
CA LYS A 237 -12.84 -17.09 5.07
C LYS A 237 -13.49 -16.63 6.35
N THR A 238 -12.68 -16.11 7.27
CA THR A 238 -13.21 -15.59 8.51
C THR A 238 -14.03 -14.34 8.22
N ASP A 239 -15.28 -14.39 8.63
CA ASP A 239 -16.15 -13.23 8.61
C ASP A 239 -16.39 -12.80 10.06
N ARG A 240 -15.59 -11.85 10.52
CA ARG A 240 -15.90 -11.16 11.76
C ARG A 240 -16.77 -9.94 11.46
N ASN A 241 -18.01 -10.19 11.05
CA ASN A 241 -19.03 -9.16 10.87
C ASN A 241 -18.63 -7.99 9.97
N LYS A 242 -17.68 -8.20 9.05
CA LYS A 242 -17.21 -7.20 8.08
C LYS A 242 -16.54 -5.96 8.67
N LYS A 243 -16.14 -5.99 9.94
CA LYS A 243 -15.50 -4.87 10.61
C LYS A 243 -14.00 -4.88 10.38
N SER A 244 -13.45 -3.75 9.95
CA SER A 244 -12.00 -3.62 9.73
C SER A 244 -11.24 -3.40 11.03
N VAL A 245 -11.84 -2.70 11.98
CA VAL A 245 -11.28 -2.42 13.30
C VAL A 245 -12.38 -2.56 14.35
N THR A 246 -12.05 -3.18 15.49
CA THR A 246 -12.89 -3.21 16.67
C THR A 246 -12.08 -2.76 17.88
N ILE A 247 -12.59 -1.81 18.66
CA ILE A 247 -11.96 -1.30 19.86
C ILE A 247 -12.94 -1.39 21.03
N LEU A 248 -12.71 -2.35 21.93
CA LEU A 248 -13.54 -2.56 23.12
C LEU A 248 -13.07 -1.64 24.26
N LYS A 249 -14.01 -0.96 24.91
CA LYS A 249 -13.75 -0.21 26.14
C LYS A 249 -13.93 -1.09 27.37
N LYS A 250 -12.92 -1.18 28.21
CA LYS A 250 -12.96 -1.82 29.53
C LYS A 250 -12.68 -0.83 30.64
N VAL A 251 -13.33 -1.04 31.78
CA VAL A 251 -13.07 -0.33 33.04
C VAL A 251 -12.79 -1.37 34.09
N ASP A 252 -11.66 -1.24 34.78
CA ASP A 252 -11.16 -2.16 35.81
C ASP A 252 -11.01 -1.44 37.16
N GLY A 253 -11.13 -2.18 38.25
CA GLY A 253 -11.08 -1.71 39.63
C GLY A 253 -12.33 -2.13 40.41
N ALA A 254 -12.13 -2.49 41.68
CA ALA A 254 -13.20 -2.99 42.57
C ALA A 254 -14.29 -1.93 42.80
N THR A 255 -13.89 -0.65 42.87
CA THR A 255 -14.76 0.51 43.13
C THR A 255 -14.95 1.38 41.90
N ALA A 256 -14.51 0.91 40.71
CA ALA A 256 -14.58 1.67 39.48
C ALA A 256 -16.04 1.87 38.98
N ASP A 257 -16.36 3.08 38.56
CA ASP A 257 -17.64 3.41 37.93
C ASP A 257 -17.66 2.92 36.48
N LYS A 258 -18.36 1.82 36.23
CA LYS A 258 -18.53 1.21 34.92
C LYS A 258 -19.56 1.93 34.04
N THR A 259 -20.34 2.85 34.61
CA THR A 259 -21.32 3.66 33.88
C THR A 259 -20.74 4.97 33.34
N LYS A 260 -19.50 5.28 33.73
CA LYS A 260 -18.80 6.52 33.36
C LYS A 260 -18.50 6.56 31.87
N ASP A 261 -18.67 7.75 31.29
CA ASP A 261 -18.29 8.06 29.93
C ASP A 261 -16.81 8.44 29.84
N PHE A 262 -16.10 7.81 28.91
CA PHE A 262 -14.71 8.14 28.55
C PHE A 262 -14.71 8.74 27.14
N ARG A 263 -14.07 9.91 26.98
CA ARG A 263 -14.08 10.68 25.73
C ARG A 263 -12.92 10.29 24.83
N PHE A 264 -13.20 10.18 23.54
CA PHE A 264 -12.25 9.78 22.52
C PHE A 264 -12.29 10.70 21.31
N LYS A 265 -11.12 10.83 20.65
CA LYS A 265 -10.99 11.37 19.29
C LYS A 265 -10.40 10.30 18.39
N LEU A 266 -10.88 10.22 17.15
CA LEU A 266 -10.40 9.28 16.15
C LEU A 266 -9.90 10.02 14.92
N THR A 267 -8.72 9.62 14.43
CA THR A 267 -8.20 10.01 13.13
C THR A 267 -7.83 8.74 12.36
N VAL A 268 -8.18 8.69 11.09
CA VAL A 268 -7.85 7.60 10.17
C VAL A 268 -7.05 8.16 9.01
N THR A 269 -5.99 7.46 8.61
CA THR A 269 -5.21 7.75 7.40
C THR A 269 -5.36 6.57 6.46
N LEU A 270 -5.82 6.82 5.23
CA LEU A 270 -5.96 5.80 4.20
C LEU A 270 -4.64 5.57 3.47
N PRO A 271 -4.40 4.37 2.91
CA PRO A 271 -3.21 4.12 2.10
C PRO A 271 -3.28 4.93 0.79
N LYS A 272 -2.13 5.28 0.23
CA LYS A 272 -2.05 5.99 -1.07
C LYS A 272 -2.74 5.21 -2.19
N THR A 273 -2.72 3.88 -2.11
CA THR A 273 -3.39 2.99 -3.05
C THR A 273 -4.91 3.17 -3.10
N ASN A 274 -5.53 3.77 -2.07
CA ASN A 274 -6.98 4.04 -2.08
C ASN A 274 -7.39 4.94 -3.24
N ALA A 275 -6.64 6.00 -3.53
CA ALA A 275 -6.97 6.93 -4.63
C ALA A 275 -6.92 6.26 -6.01
N SER A 276 -6.14 5.20 -6.16
CA SER A 276 -5.99 4.42 -7.39
C SER A 276 -6.61 3.03 -7.30
N ALA A 277 -7.47 2.76 -6.34
CA ALA A 277 -8.18 1.49 -6.19
C ALA A 277 -9.18 1.24 -7.32
N ALA A 278 -9.57 -0.02 -7.54
CA ALA A 278 -10.69 -0.35 -8.43
C ALA A 278 -12.01 0.25 -7.91
N THR A 279 -12.17 0.23 -6.59
CA THR A 279 -13.31 0.86 -5.90
C THR A 279 -12.76 1.66 -4.71
N PRO A 280 -12.46 2.97 -4.90
CA PRO A 280 -11.97 3.81 -3.83
C PRO A 280 -12.98 3.96 -2.68
N VAL A 281 -12.50 3.89 -1.45
CA VAL A 281 -13.31 4.24 -0.28
C VAL A 281 -13.45 5.76 -0.22
N THR A 282 -14.69 6.23 -0.36
CA THR A 282 -15.04 7.66 -0.39
C THR A 282 -15.76 8.13 0.87
N GLN A 283 -16.19 7.20 1.70
CA GLN A 283 -16.88 7.45 2.96
C GLN A 283 -16.42 6.46 4.02
N LEU A 284 -16.22 6.92 5.25
CA LEU A 284 -15.98 6.08 6.42
C LEU A 284 -17.14 6.21 7.40
N THR A 285 -17.60 5.07 7.91
CA THR A 285 -18.61 5.02 8.97
C THR A 285 -18.00 4.38 10.21
N VAL A 286 -18.09 5.09 11.33
CA VAL A 286 -17.69 4.63 12.66
C VAL A 286 -18.93 4.42 13.49
N HIS A 287 -19.05 3.23 14.08
CA HIS A 287 -20.08 2.91 15.06
C HIS A 287 -19.47 2.97 16.46
N TYR A 288 -20.14 3.60 17.39
CA TYR A 288 -19.70 3.70 18.80
C TYR A 288 -20.91 3.66 19.74
N GLY A 289 -20.92 2.67 20.64
CA GLY A 289 -22.09 2.41 21.48
C GLY A 289 -23.33 2.19 20.61
N GLU A 290 -24.35 3.05 20.79
CA GLU A 290 -25.61 3.02 19.99
C GLU A 290 -25.63 4.07 18.86
N HIS A 291 -24.51 4.74 18.62
CA HIS A 291 -24.40 5.84 17.67
C HIS A 291 -23.52 5.47 16.48
N ASN A 292 -23.67 6.23 15.41
CA ASN A 292 -22.75 6.18 14.27
C ASN A 292 -22.44 7.60 13.76
N GLU A 293 -21.30 7.73 13.10
CA GLU A 293 -20.90 8.92 12.38
C GLU A 293 -20.32 8.52 11.03
N THR A 294 -20.77 9.20 9.95
CA THR A 294 -20.25 8.99 8.60
C THR A 294 -19.57 10.26 8.12
N VAL A 295 -18.33 10.13 7.66
CA VAL A 295 -17.50 11.23 7.19
C VAL A 295 -17.00 10.94 5.77
N ASN A 296 -17.09 11.96 4.89
CA ASN A 296 -16.54 11.88 3.55
C ASN A 296 -15.01 11.89 3.58
N VAL A 297 -14.41 11.06 2.75
CA VAL A 297 -12.96 11.03 2.54
C VAL A 297 -12.56 12.15 1.60
N ASN A 298 -11.70 13.06 2.08
CA ASN A 298 -11.08 14.10 1.28
C ASN A 298 -9.56 13.98 1.40
N GLY A 299 -8.92 13.46 0.35
CA GLY A 299 -7.51 13.09 0.41
C GLY A 299 -7.29 11.73 1.10
N ASP A 300 -6.23 11.60 1.89
CA ASP A 300 -5.84 10.37 2.57
C ASP A 300 -6.14 10.36 4.08
N LYS A 301 -6.43 11.52 4.68
CA LYS A 301 -6.63 11.67 6.12
C LYS A 301 -8.06 12.09 6.46
N VAL A 302 -8.71 11.30 7.31
CA VAL A 302 -10.06 11.55 7.83
C VAL A 302 -9.98 11.74 9.33
N THR A 303 -10.50 12.88 9.80
CA THR A 303 -10.64 13.17 11.24
C THR A 303 -12.12 13.29 11.55
N PHE A 304 -12.61 12.51 12.49
CA PHE A 304 -13.97 12.61 12.97
C PHE A 304 -14.10 13.84 13.83
N ALA A 305 -15.05 14.73 13.47
CA ALA A 305 -15.13 16.07 14.01
C ALA A 305 -15.63 16.14 15.46
N LYS A 306 -16.38 15.12 15.88
CA LYS A 306 -16.96 15.05 17.23
C LYS A 306 -16.15 14.11 18.11
N ASP A 307 -15.91 14.57 19.34
CA ASP A 307 -15.54 13.67 20.40
C ASP A 307 -16.70 12.72 20.67
N PHE A 308 -16.41 11.45 20.78
CA PHE A 308 -17.39 10.43 21.14
C PHE A 308 -17.08 9.84 22.49
N THR A 309 -18.04 9.16 23.11
CA THR A 309 -17.88 8.54 24.41
C THR A 309 -18.14 7.05 24.35
N LEU A 310 -17.38 6.29 25.15
CA LEU A 310 -17.61 4.87 25.38
C LEU A 310 -17.64 4.59 26.88
N LYS A 311 -18.56 3.72 27.29
CA LYS A 311 -18.65 3.12 28.64
C LYS A 311 -18.03 1.74 28.65
N HIS A 312 -17.85 1.18 29.85
CA HIS A 312 -17.46 -0.22 30.01
C HIS A 312 -18.35 -1.16 29.20
N GLY A 313 -17.75 -2.04 28.39
CA GLY A 313 -18.44 -3.02 27.56
C GLY A 313 -18.92 -2.48 26.21
N GLN A 314 -18.86 -1.18 25.97
CA GLN A 314 -19.14 -0.61 24.64
C GLN A 314 -17.91 -0.70 23.76
N ASP A 315 -18.14 -0.75 22.45
CA ASP A 315 -17.09 -0.78 21.44
C ASP A 315 -17.24 0.36 20.41
N LEU A 316 -16.11 0.63 19.76
CA LEU A 316 -16.03 1.42 18.52
C LEU A 316 -15.64 0.46 17.41
N THR A 317 -16.34 0.55 16.27
CA THR A 317 -16.01 -0.25 15.09
C THR A 317 -15.98 0.59 13.83
N ILE A 318 -15.07 0.20 12.91
CA ILE A 318 -14.98 0.77 11.56
C ILE A 318 -15.11 -0.38 10.57
N ASP A 319 -16.03 -0.27 9.61
CA ASP A 319 -16.45 -1.42 8.81
C ASP A 319 -15.66 -1.62 7.52
N ASN A 320 -15.22 -0.56 6.87
CA ASN A 320 -14.78 -0.56 5.47
C ASN A 320 -13.42 0.10 5.24
N LEU A 321 -12.49 0.00 6.18
CA LEU A 321 -11.11 0.45 5.94
C LEU A 321 -10.40 -0.49 4.97
N PRO A 322 -9.73 0.04 3.95
CA PRO A 322 -8.79 -0.76 3.17
C PRO A 322 -7.58 -1.14 4.02
N ALA A 323 -7.02 -2.31 3.80
CA ALA A 323 -5.75 -2.70 4.38
C ALA A 323 -4.65 -1.71 3.96
N GLY A 324 -3.72 -1.41 4.88
CA GLY A 324 -2.75 -0.33 4.75
C GLY A 324 -3.22 0.99 5.35
N SER A 325 -4.46 1.09 5.82
CA SER A 325 -4.91 2.24 6.61
C SER A 325 -4.24 2.26 7.97
N HIS A 326 -4.16 3.46 8.56
CA HIS A 326 -3.71 3.64 9.93
C HIS A 326 -4.76 4.39 10.73
N TYR A 327 -4.88 4.09 12.02
CA TYR A 327 -5.70 4.90 12.90
C TYR A 327 -4.92 5.42 14.09
N THR A 328 -5.33 6.56 14.60
CA THR A 328 -4.90 7.14 15.87
C THR A 328 -6.14 7.38 16.72
N LEU A 329 -6.15 6.80 17.91
CA LEU A 329 -7.20 6.97 18.91
C LEU A 329 -6.60 7.72 20.12
N VAL A 330 -7.27 8.79 20.53
CA VAL A 330 -6.87 9.60 21.68
C VAL A 330 -7.98 9.56 22.71
N GLU A 331 -7.68 9.07 23.90
CA GLU A 331 -8.58 9.15 25.05
C GLU A 331 -8.24 10.36 25.92
N THR A 332 -9.23 11.19 26.23
CA THR A 332 -9.06 12.31 27.16
C THR A 332 -8.84 11.78 28.59
N GLY A 333 -7.86 12.34 29.29
CA GLY A 333 -7.56 11.97 30.66
C GLY A 333 -8.77 12.05 31.59
N THR A 334 -8.98 11.04 32.41
CA THR A 334 -10.11 10.94 33.34
C THR A 334 -9.60 10.82 34.78
N PRO A 335 -9.98 11.74 35.67
CA PRO A 335 -9.54 11.70 37.07
C PRO A 335 -9.80 10.36 37.78
N GLY A 336 -8.81 9.84 38.48
CA GLY A 336 -8.88 8.57 39.17
C GLY A 336 -8.58 7.34 38.31
N TYR A 337 -8.42 7.50 36.97
CA TYR A 337 -8.18 6.39 36.07
C TYR A 337 -6.83 6.48 35.35
N THR A 338 -6.24 5.32 35.12
CA THR A 338 -5.03 5.14 34.32
C THR A 338 -5.39 4.30 33.09
N ALA A 339 -5.19 4.84 31.89
CA ALA A 339 -5.48 4.17 30.64
C ALA A 339 -4.33 3.25 30.21
N SER A 340 -4.66 2.16 29.55
CA SER A 340 -3.74 1.25 28.86
C SER A 340 -4.42 0.64 27.66
N ALA A 341 -3.65 0.15 26.68
CA ALA A 341 -4.18 -0.51 25.50
C ALA A 341 -3.57 -1.89 25.27
N SER A 342 -4.38 -2.81 24.79
CA SER A 342 -3.95 -3.99 24.05
C SER A 342 -4.51 -3.87 22.65
N TYR A 343 -3.66 -3.86 21.65
CA TYR A 343 -4.08 -3.69 20.27
C TYR A 343 -3.39 -4.68 19.33
N THR A 344 -4.04 -4.95 18.22
CA THR A 344 -3.55 -5.88 17.22
C THR A 344 -3.16 -5.10 15.96
N GLU A 345 -1.93 -5.22 15.56
CA GLU A 345 -1.41 -4.62 14.33
C GLU A 345 -1.12 -5.72 13.32
N ASN A 346 -1.92 -5.77 12.24
CA ASN A 346 -1.87 -6.82 11.23
C ASN A 346 -1.76 -8.24 11.81
N GLY A 347 -2.61 -8.56 12.79
CA GLY A 347 -2.67 -9.87 13.45
C GLY A 347 -1.64 -10.11 14.55
N VAL A 348 -0.75 -9.16 14.83
CA VAL A 348 0.23 -9.23 15.92
C VAL A 348 -0.28 -8.44 17.12
N VAL A 349 -0.50 -9.12 18.23
CA VAL A 349 -0.95 -8.46 19.47
C VAL A 349 0.21 -7.66 20.07
N LYS A 350 -0.06 -6.41 20.38
CA LYS A 350 0.84 -5.47 21.04
C LYS A 350 0.18 -4.92 22.32
N SER A 351 0.99 -4.65 23.33
CA SER A 351 0.56 -3.96 24.54
C SER A 351 1.12 -2.56 24.55
N GLY A 352 0.27 -1.56 24.67
CA GLY A 352 0.68 -0.19 24.91
C GLY A 352 1.23 -0.04 26.33
N VAL A 353 2.16 0.88 26.51
CA VAL A 353 2.63 1.28 27.85
C VAL A 353 1.45 1.91 28.58
N ALA A 354 1.27 1.59 29.86
CA ALA A 354 0.26 2.25 30.67
C ALA A 354 0.51 3.76 30.73
N GLY A 355 -0.55 4.52 30.58
CA GLY A 355 -0.50 5.98 30.67
C GLY A 355 -0.25 6.47 32.10
N VAL A 356 -0.21 7.79 32.26
CA VAL A 356 -0.21 8.44 33.57
C VAL A 356 -1.65 8.71 33.98
N GLN A 357 -1.93 8.61 35.28
CA GLN A 357 -3.28 8.85 35.80
C GLN A 357 -3.80 10.23 35.39
N ALA A 358 -5.05 10.27 35.02
CA ALA A 358 -5.77 11.51 34.64
C ALA A 358 -5.16 12.29 33.46
N THR A 359 -4.24 11.71 32.69
CA THR A 359 -3.66 12.34 31.51
C THR A 359 -4.23 11.73 30.20
N GLU A 360 -4.08 12.47 29.13
CA GLU A 360 -4.42 11.99 27.77
C GLU A 360 -3.64 10.70 27.46
N TYR A 361 -4.33 9.73 26.85
CA TYR A 361 -3.73 8.47 26.42
C TYR A 361 -3.91 8.29 24.92
N LYS A 362 -2.83 7.93 24.23
CA LYS A 362 -2.80 7.78 22.78
C LYS A 362 -2.44 6.37 22.35
N VAL A 363 -3.17 5.87 21.39
CA VAL A 363 -2.78 4.73 20.55
C VAL A 363 -2.56 5.29 19.16
N GLU A 364 -1.29 5.42 18.75
CA GLU A 364 -0.92 6.20 17.57
C GLU A 364 -0.52 5.33 16.40
N ASN A 365 -0.99 5.72 15.21
CA ASN A 365 -0.54 5.20 13.92
C ASN A 365 -0.57 3.68 13.80
N VAL A 366 -1.63 3.04 14.31
CA VAL A 366 -1.78 1.58 14.28
C VAL A 366 -2.17 1.14 12.88
N LEU A 367 -1.38 0.22 12.31
CA LEU A 367 -1.63 -0.33 10.98
C LEU A 367 -2.83 -1.28 10.99
N VAL A 368 -3.79 -0.99 10.12
CA VAL A 368 -4.90 -1.87 9.75
C VAL A 368 -4.44 -2.71 8.56
N GLY A 369 -3.86 -3.89 8.82
CA GLY A 369 -3.49 -4.82 7.76
C GLY A 369 -4.66 -5.70 7.31
N GLU A 370 -4.37 -6.72 6.53
CA GLU A 370 -5.37 -7.69 6.06
C GLU A 370 -5.92 -8.60 7.17
N LYS A 371 -5.18 -8.75 8.28
CA LYS A 371 -5.54 -9.59 9.42
C LYS A 371 -6.37 -8.80 10.43
N LEU A 372 -7.08 -9.53 11.29
CA LEU A 372 -7.96 -8.94 12.31
C LEU A 372 -7.26 -7.91 13.18
N ASN A 373 -8.00 -6.85 13.47
CA ASN A 373 -7.58 -5.74 14.33
C ASN A 373 -8.56 -5.63 15.51
N ASP A 374 -8.43 -6.55 16.47
CA ASP A 374 -9.17 -6.54 17.73
C ASP A 374 -8.37 -5.81 18.80
N ASN A 375 -8.96 -4.77 19.38
CA ASN A 375 -8.28 -3.88 20.31
C ASN A 375 -9.10 -3.69 21.58
N THR A 376 -8.41 -3.35 22.65
CA THR A 376 -9.05 -3.05 23.96
C THR A 376 -8.35 -1.86 24.59
N ILE A 377 -9.11 -0.85 25.01
CA ILE A 377 -8.65 0.23 25.89
C ILE A 377 -9.19 -0.04 27.28
N THR A 378 -8.30 -0.17 28.26
CA THR A 378 -8.65 -0.45 29.64
C THR A 378 -8.31 0.75 30.51
N ASN A 379 -9.29 1.27 31.26
CA ASN A 379 -9.07 2.26 32.29
C ASN A 379 -9.13 1.58 33.66
N LYS A 380 -7.99 1.56 34.32
CA LYS A 380 -7.88 1.04 35.69
C LYS A 380 -8.10 2.17 36.68
N PHE A 381 -9.13 2.02 37.54
CA PHE A 381 -9.36 2.93 38.64
C PHE A 381 -8.34 2.67 39.76
N GLN A 382 -7.83 3.73 40.31
CA GLN A 382 -6.94 3.62 41.47
C GLN A 382 -7.80 3.40 42.72
N ASP A 383 -8.01 2.15 43.06
CA ASP A 383 -8.67 1.82 44.32
C ASP A 383 -7.85 2.35 45.51
N VAL A 384 -8.38 3.34 46.20
CA VAL A 384 -7.81 3.78 47.44
C VAL A 384 -8.23 2.75 48.49
N THR A 385 -7.31 1.86 48.85
CA THR A 385 -7.56 0.96 49.97
C THR A 385 -7.75 1.82 51.23
N PRO A 386 -8.81 1.63 52.02
CA PRO A 386 -9.07 2.38 53.22
C PRO A 386 -8.00 2.18 54.33
N THR A 387 -7.00 1.36 54.06
CA THR A 387 -5.93 1.01 55.04
C THR A 387 -5.13 2.21 55.52
N GLY A 388 -4.97 3.26 54.71
CA GLY A 388 -4.33 4.51 55.13
C GLY A 388 -5.10 5.27 56.21
N LEU A 389 -6.42 5.32 56.07
CA LEU A 389 -7.28 6.00 57.05
C LEU A 389 -7.33 5.28 58.41
N LEU A 390 -7.27 3.94 58.42
CA LEU A 390 -7.24 3.14 59.63
C LEU A 390 -5.87 3.21 60.34
N ILE A 391 -4.78 3.22 59.57
CA ILE A 391 -3.42 3.27 60.12
C ILE A 391 -3.11 4.66 60.69
N ASP A 392 -3.46 5.73 59.98
CA ASP A 392 -3.24 7.10 60.42
C ASP A 392 -4.10 7.45 61.65
N ASN A 393 -5.26 6.82 61.82
CA ASN A 393 -6.13 7.03 62.96
C ASN A 393 -6.00 5.93 64.04
N LEU A 394 -5.18 4.90 63.82
CA LEU A 394 -4.97 3.81 64.79
C LEU A 394 -4.59 4.31 66.21
N PRO A 395 -3.71 5.32 66.34
CA PRO A 395 -3.41 5.91 67.70
C PRO A 395 -4.66 6.49 68.35
N PHE A 396 -5.54 7.16 67.62
CA PHE A 396 -6.78 7.74 68.13
C PHE A 396 -7.80 6.67 68.53
N ILE A 397 -7.95 5.62 67.72
CA ILE A 397 -8.86 4.50 68.01
C ILE A 397 -8.38 3.74 69.30
N LEU A 398 -7.06 3.52 69.41
CA LEU A 398 -6.46 2.92 70.60
C LEU A 398 -6.63 3.80 71.82
N MET A 399 -6.45 5.12 71.78
CA MET A 399 -6.67 6.04 72.88
C MET A 399 -8.15 6.07 73.27
N ILE A 400 -9.09 6.06 72.34
CA ILE A 400 -10.53 5.98 72.66
C ILE A 400 -10.84 4.64 73.37
N GLY A 401 -10.30 3.52 72.84
CA GLY A 401 -10.47 2.19 73.45
C GLY A 401 -9.89 2.10 74.92
N LEU A 402 -8.71 2.63 75.13
CA LEU A 402 -8.08 2.70 76.45
C LEU A 402 -8.84 3.63 77.37
N GLY A 403 -9.34 4.77 76.93
CA GLY A 403 -10.16 5.70 77.67
C GLY A 403 -11.48 5.08 78.13
N LEU A 404 -12.16 4.35 77.27
CA LEU A 404 -13.39 3.62 77.58
C LEU A 404 -13.16 2.47 78.55
N ALA A 405 -12.06 1.71 78.39
CA ALA A 405 -11.67 0.63 79.31
C ALA A 405 -11.33 1.19 80.71
N GLY A 406 -10.57 2.29 80.79
CA GLY A 406 -10.27 3.01 82.00
C GLY A 406 -11.53 3.51 82.72
N PHE A 407 -12.50 4.05 81.94
CA PHE A 407 -13.76 4.51 82.54
C PHE A 407 -14.60 3.35 83.07
N VAL A 408 -14.64 2.21 82.43
CA VAL A 408 -15.33 1.01 82.92
C VAL A 408 -14.72 0.47 84.17
N VAL A 409 -13.37 0.46 84.27
CA VAL A 409 -12.62 0.03 85.50
C VAL A 409 -12.88 0.97 86.67
N LEU A 410 -12.84 2.29 86.41
CA LEU A 410 -13.09 3.30 87.46
C LEU A 410 -14.57 3.28 87.91
N SER A 411 -15.49 3.05 87.05
CA SER A 411 -16.91 2.95 87.35
C SER A 411 -17.21 1.71 88.20
N LYS A 412 -16.54 0.57 87.95
CA LYS A 412 -16.66 -0.64 88.74
C LYS A 412 -16.05 -0.44 90.14
N LYS A 413 -14.92 0.23 90.30
CA LYS A 413 -14.32 0.54 91.57
C LYS A 413 -15.20 1.44 92.45
N ARG A 414 -15.90 2.41 91.87
CA ARG A 414 -16.87 3.28 92.58
C ARG A 414 -18.14 2.56 93.03
N ARG A 415 -18.47 1.41 92.53
CA ARG A 415 -19.62 0.60 92.96
C ARG A 415 -19.28 -0.43 94.02
N GLN A 416 -18.02 -0.60 94.33
CA GLN A 416 -17.52 -1.54 95.36
C GLN A 416 -16.97 -0.83 96.58
N ALA A 417 -16.99 0.52 96.66
CA ALA A 417 -16.75 1.37 97.83
C ALA A 417 -18.08 1.98 98.25
#